data_5b7f6b86370317f8c3c4e2d048d207c9
#
_entry.id   5b7f6b86370317f8c3c4e2d048d207c9
#
_cell.length_a   1.000
_cell.length_b   1.000
_cell.length_c   1.000
_cell.angle_alpha   90.00
_cell.angle_beta   90.00
_cell.angle_gamma   90.00
#
_symmetry.space_group_name_H-M   'P 1'
#
loop_
_entity.id
_entity.type
_entity.pdbx_description
1 polymer ?
#
loop_
_entity_poly.entity_id
_entity_poly.type
_entity_poly.pdbx_seq_one_letter_code
_entity_poly.pdbx_strand_id
1 'polypeptide(L)'
;MRSKLLKKTLVTSLILAAIAYANYAAAHSAGATIDAAGNNASATDLAQVICYDDGDGPTDHLFVQIQDASSPVSGLLVSAQIYKDNKMTNTTDTVSGDANASPGTTLIGGNGVYYLSVSKTASGARNFTVTYHCQTAADVHTGTDITVFQVQ
;
A
#
# COMPACT_ATOMS: atom_id res chain seq x y z
N MET A 1 12.18 22.58 -50.00
CA MET A 1 12.40 21.26 -49.34
C MET A 1 12.87 21.32 -47.91
N ARG A 2 13.37 22.44 -47.36
CA ARG A 2 13.91 22.54 -45.96
C ARG A 2 12.87 22.63 -44.87
N SER A 3 11.61 23.05 -45.13
CA SER A 3 10.60 23.26 -44.08
C SER A 3 9.91 21.97 -43.56
N LYS A 4 9.87 20.91 -44.36
CA LYS A 4 9.22 19.63 -43.97
C LYS A 4 10.10 18.78 -43.06
N LEU A 5 11.42 18.87 -43.15
CA LEU A 5 12.34 18.15 -42.25
C LEU A 5 12.34 18.74 -40.83
N LEU A 6 12.28 20.08 -40.69
CA LEU A 6 12.27 20.74 -39.40
C LEU A 6 11.02 20.40 -38.57
N LYS A 7 9.85 20.28 -39.23
CA LYS A 7 8.60 19.92 -38.55
C LYS A 7 8.59 18.48 -38.03
N LYS A 8 9.21 17.53 -38.76
CA LYS A 8 9.30 16.13 -38.29
C LYS A 8 10.26 15.97 -37.12
N THR A 9 11.36 16.70 -37.09
CA THR A 9 12.34 16.65 -35.99
C THR A 9 11.78 17.26 -34.72
N LEU A 10 10.97 18.31 -34.79
CA LEU A 10 10.35 18.96 -33.63
C LEU A 10 9.31 18.05 -32.96
N VAL A 11 8.49 17.33 -33.74
CA VAL A 11 7.46 16.42 -33.21
C VAL A 11 8.10 15.21 -32.54
N THR A 12 9.17 14.65 -33.09
CA THR A 12 9.88 13.51 -32.50
C THR A 12 10.58 13.90 -31.20
N SER A 13 11.13 15.10 -31.08
CA SER A 13 11.75 15.61 -29.85
C SER A 13 10.74 15.85 -28.75
N LEU A 14 9.51 16.28 -29.06
CA LEU A 14 8.45 16.48 -28.07
C LEU A 14 7.94 15.15 -27.48
N ILE A 15 7.85 14.09 -28.28
CA ILE A 15 7.40 12.77 -27.84
C ILE A 15 8.46 12.11 -26.94
N LEU A 16 9.75 12.27 -27.23
CA LEU A 16 10.81 11.76 -26.36
C LEU A 16 10.87 12.50 -25.00
N ALA A 17 10.58 13.80 -24.97
CA ALA A 17 10.55 14.57 -23.72
C ALA A 17 9.36 14.19 -22.81
N ALA A 18 8.23 13.76 -23.38
CA ALA A 18 7.04 13.34 -22.60
C ALA A 18 7.24 11.99 -21.88
N ILE A 19 8.15 11.14 -22.34
CA ILE A 19 8.42 9.83 -21.72
C ILE A 19 9.36 9.98 -20.49
N ALA A 20 10.11 11.07 -20.38
CA ALA A 20 11.04 11.30 -19.27
C ALA A 20 10.36 11.74 -17.96
N TYR A 21 9.05 11.99 -17.93
CA TYR A 21 8.27 12.40 -16.75
C TYR A 21 7.26 11.35 -16.28
N ALA A 22 7.41 10.10 -16.71
CA ALA A 22 6.69 9.01 -16.02
C ALA A 22 7.36 8.80 -14.66
N ASN A 23 6.95 9.57 -13.66
CA ASN A 23 7.22 9.22 -12.27
C ASN A 23 6.69 7.80 -12.07
N TYR A 24 7.58 6.86 -11.82
CA TYR A 24 7.19 5.52 -11.42
C TYR A 24 6.55 5.63 -10.05
N ALA A 25 5.22 5.74 -10.00
CA ALA A 25 4.49 5.47 -8.78
C ALA A 25 4.65 3.97 -8.51
N ALA A 26 5.73 3.59 -7.82
CA ALA A 26 5.92 2.23 -7.35
C ALA A 26 4.91 1.99 -6.24
N ALA A 27 3.77 1.37 -6.57
CA ALA A 27 2.82 0.90 -5.57
C ALA A 27 3.48 -0.24 -4.78
N HIS A 28 3.76 -0.01 -3.49
CA HIS A 28 4.22 -1.07 -2.61
C HIS A 28 3.02 -1.89 -2.15
N SER A 29 3.08 -3.20 -2.38
CA SER A 29 2.06 -4.13 -1.91
C SER A 29 2.70 -5.42 -1.38
N ALA A 30 2.08 -6.00 -0.37
CA ALA A 30 2.45 -7.29 0.18
C ALA A 30 1.17 -8.12 0.39
N GLY A 31 1.25 -9.42 0.11
CA GLY A 31 0.12 -10.33 0.27
C GLY A 31 0.53 -11.58 1.05
N ALA A 32 -0.44 -12.17 1.75
CA ALA A 32 -0.29 -13.42 2.49
C ALA A 32 -1.65 -14.13 2.64
N THR A 33 -1.61 -15.32 3.24
CA THR A 33 -2.79 -16.02 3.72
C THR A 33 -2.76 -16.03 5.24
N ILE A 34 -3.64 -15.24 5.87
CA ILE A 34 -3.82 -15.29 7.32
C ILE A 34 -4.71 -16.48 7.71
N ASP A 35 -4.34 -17.20 8.79
CA ASP A 35 -5.04 -18.40 9.28
C ASP A 35 -5.17 -19.47 8.17
N ALA A 36 -4.04 -19.88 7.59
CA ALA A 36 -4.04 -20.84 6.48
C ALA A 36 -4.72 -22.18 6.83
N ALA A 37 -4.71 -22.58 8.10
CA ALA A 37 -5.43 -23.76 8.60
C ALA A 37 -6.94 -23.52 8.83
N GLY A 38 -7.39 -22.27 8.83
CA GLY A 38 -8.81 -21.89 8.95
C GLY A 38 -9.42 -22.11 10.34
N ASN A 39 -8.62 -22.24 11.39
CA ASN A 39 -9.08 -22.63 12.73
C ASN A 39 -8.66 -21.68 13.86
N ASN A 40 -8.02 -20.55 13.55
CA ASN A 40 -7.55 -19.58 14.53
C ASN A 40 -8.23 -18.21 14.34
N ALA A 41 -9.26 -17.92 15.14
CA ALA A 41 -9.97 -16.64 15.07
C ALA A 41 -9.10 -15.43 15.48
N SER A 42 -8.01 -15.65 16.22
CA SER A 42 -7.07 -14.60 16.68
C SER A 42 -5.78 -14.54 15.87
N ALA A 43 -5.71 -15.21 14.70
CA ALA A 43 -4.57 -15.08 13.82
C ALA A 43 -4.34 -13.61 13.45
N THR A 44 -3.09 -13.20 13.52
CA THR A 44 -2.67 -11.81 13.25
C THR A 44 -1.31 -11.83 12.56
N ASP A 45 -1.21 -11.20 11.42
CA ASP A 45 0.07 -10.97 10.75
C ASP A 45 0.63 -9.62 11.20
N LEU A 46 1.97 -9.52 11.31
CA LEU A 46 2.67 -8.32 11.78
C LEU A 46 3.85 -8.01 10.90
N ALA A 47 3.94 -6.76 10.48
CA ALA A 47 5.07 -6.20 9.75
C ALA A 47 5.51 -4.86 10.36
N GLN A 48 6.76 -4.51 10.08
CA GLN A 48 7.32 -3.18 10.30
C GLN A 48 7.46 -2.49 8.95
N VAL A 49 6.99 -1.25 8.85
CA VAL A 49 7.22 -0.37 7.71
C VAL A 49 8.14 0.76 8.17
N ILE A 50 9.22 1.00 7.43
CA ILE A 50 10.17 2.10 7.70
C ILE A 50 9.97 3.16 6.62
N CYS A 51 9.61 4.36 7.05
CA CYS A 51 9.46 5.53 6.19
C CYS A 51 10.66 6.46 6.33
N TYR A 52 11.20 6.92 5.20
CA TYR A 52 12.36 7.82 5.18
C TYR A 52 12.34 8.74 3.97
N ASP A 53 13.11 9.82 4.04
CA ASP A 53 13.35 10.73 2.91
C ASP A 53 14.36 10.07 1.95
N ASP A 54 13.95 9.81 0.73
CA ASP A 54 14.78 9.24 -0.36
C ASP A 54 15.18 10.28 -1.40
N GLY A 55 14.90 11.56 -1.13
CA GLY A 55 15.16 12.69 -2.01
C GLY A 55 13.90 13.39 -2.52
N ASP A 56 12.73 12.79 -2.33
CA ASP A 56 11.42 13.37 -2.69
C ASP A 56 10.79 14.16 -1.51
N GLY A 57 11.48 14.21 -0.38
CA GLY A 57 11.12 14.95 0.82
C GLY A 57 10.80 14.06 2.03
N PRO A 58 10.67 14.68 3.21
CA PRO A 58 10.38 13.92 4.43
C PRO A 58 8.97 13.33 4.37
N THR A 59 8.84 12.10 4.90
CA THR A 59 7.52 11.49 5.08
C THR A 59 6.67 12.33 6.05
N ASP A 60 5.40 12.51 5.71
CA ASP A 60 4.37 13.04 6.61
C ASP A 60 3.54 11.90 7.23
N HIS A 61 3.14 10.93 6.41
CA HIS A 61 2.27 9.85 6.84
C HIS A 61 2.54 8.52 6.14
N LEU A 62 2.06 7.44 6.75
CA LEU A 62 1.90 6.13 6.11
C LEU A 62 0.44 5.96 5.68
N PHE A 63 0.22 5.71 4.39
CA PHE A 63 -1.06 5.33 3.78
C PHE A 63 -1.18 3.82 3.71
N VAL A 64 -2.37 3.25 3.98
CA VAL A 64 -2.66 1.82 3.88
C VAL A 64 -4.07 1.56 3.35
N GLN A 65 -4.19 0.54 2.49
CA GLN A 65 -5.43 -0.14 2.10
C GLN A 65 -5.26 -1.65 2.23
N ILE A 66 -6.35 -2.40 2.43
CA ILE A 66 -6.35 -3.86 2.43
C ILE A 66 -7.44 -4.38 1.50
N GLN A 67 -7.13 -5.44 0.75
CA GLN A 67 -8.06 -6.18 -0.10
C GLN A 67 -8.10 -7.63 0.35
N ASP A 68 -9.28 -8.16 0.60
CA ASP A 68 -9.54 -9.58 0.85
C ASP A 68 -9.99 -10.25 -0.45
N ALA A 69 -9.09 -11.01 -1.07
CA ALA A 69 -9.35 -11.71 -2.32
C ALA A 69 -10.08 -13.06 -2.14
N SER A 70 -10.42 -13.43 -0.91
CA SER A 70 -11.10 -14.70 -0.63
C SER A 70 -12.60 -14.63 -0.89
N SER A 71 -13.22 -15.78 -1.19
CA SER A 71 -14.67 -15.86 -1.34
C SER A 71 -15.40 -15.34 -0.09
N PRO A 72 -16.52 -14.62 -0.24
CA PRO A 72 -17.26 -14.05 0.87
C PRO A 72 -17.71 -15.10 1.89
N VAL A 73 -17.47 -14.83 3.17
CA VAL A 73 -18.00 -15.58 4.32
C VAL A 73 -18.65 -14.59 5.28
N SER A 74 -19.90 -14.80 5.60
CA SER A 74 -20.67 -13.87 6.46
C SER A 74 -19.98 -13.67 7.81
N GLY A 75 -19.70 -12.40 8.16
CA GLY A 75 -19.06 -12.01 9.41
C GLY A 75 -17.55 -12.24 9.48
N LEU A 76 -16.91 -12.76 8.43
CA LEU A 76 -15.46 -12.94 8.37
C LEU A 76 -14.86 -11.84 7.47
N LEU A 77 -14.35 -10.80 8.11
CA LEU A 77 -13.76 -9.61 7.48
C LEU A 77 -12.28 -9.51 7.84
N VAL A 78 -11.51 -8.88 6.96
CA VAL A 78 -10.08 -8.62 7.14
C VAL A 78 -9.86 -7.13 7.34
N SER A 79 -9.01 -6.79 8.31
CA SER A 79 -8.67 -5.41 8.68
C SER A 79 -7.16 -5.23 8.74
N ALA A 80 -6.69 -4.05 8.35
CA ALA A 80 -5.33 -3.58 8.57
C ALA A 80 -5.33 -2.48 9.63
N GLN A 81 -4.35 -2.51 10.55
CA GLN A 81 -4.11 -1.49 11.55
C GLN A 81 -2.69 -0.95 11.39
N ILE A 82 -2.56 0.37 11.54
CA ILE A 82 -1.27 1.05 11.58
C ILE A 82 -1.09 1.63 12.99
N TYR A 83 0.10 1.43 13.55
CA TYR A 83 0.49 1.98 14.85
C TYR A 83 1.85 2.67 14.74
N LYS A 84 1.98 3.85 15.35
CA LYS A 84 3.26 4.52 15.59
C LYS A 84 3.16 5.39 16.82
N ASP A 85 4.16 5.26 17.73
CA ASP A 85 4.21 5.98 19.00
C ASP A 85 2.93 5.75 19.84
N ASN A 86 2.13 6.78 20.02
CA ASN A 86 0.85 6.74 20.75
C ASN A 86 -0.37 6.90 19.84
N LYS A 87 -0.22 6.70 18.52
CA LYS A 87 -1.27 6.87 17.52
C LYS A 87 -1.57 5.55 16.83
N MET A 88 -2.83 5.36 16.45
CA MET A 88 -3.29 4.21 15.69
C MET A 88 -4.44 4.61 14.75
N THR A 89 -4.54 3.93 13.62
CA THR A 89 -5.70 3.94 12.72
C THR A 89 -5.92 2.56 12.13
N ASN A 90 -7.08 2.33 11.53
CA ASN A 90 -7.41 1.06 10.89
C ASN A 90 -8.29 1.26 9.65
N THR A 91 -8.34 0.23 8.83
CA THR A 91 -9.29 0.09 7.73
C THR A 91 -9.70 -1.38 7.59
N THR A 92 -10.91 -1.63 7.09
CA THR A 92 -11.47 -2.97 6.93
C THR A 92 -12.03 -3.12 5.53
N ASP A 93 -11.69 -4.22 4.87
CA ASP A 93 -12.38 -4.64 3.65
C ASP A 93 -13.73 -5.25 4.05
N THR A 94 -14.80 -4.59 3.64
CA THR A 94 -16.18 -4.98 3.99
C THR A 94 -16.84 -5.84 2.92
N VAL A 95 -16.17 -6.02 1.75
CA VAL A 95 -16.69 -6.77 0.59
C VAL A 95 -15.61 -7.70 0.07
N SER A 96 -15.48 -8.87 0.68
CA SER A 96 -14.48 -9.88 0.28
C SER A 96 -14.72 -10.41 -1.12
N GLY A 97 -13.64 -10.74 -1.83
CA GLY A 97 -13.67 -11.45 -3.13
C GLY A 97 -14.02 -10.58 -4.33
N ASP A 98 -14.15 -9.28 -4.16
CA ASP A 98 -14.25 -8.34 -5.27
C ASP A 98 -12.86 -7.76 -5.64
N ALA A 99 -12.82 -6.87 -6.62
CA ALA A 99 -11.57 -6.24 -7.08
C ALA A 99 -11.20 -4.96 -6.31
N ASN A 100 -12.03 -4.55 -5.34
CA ASN A 100 -11.84 -3.29 -4.61
C ASN A 100 -11.13 -3.56 -3.29
N ALA A 101 -10.24 -2.63 -2.92
CA ALA A 101 -9.68 -2.60 -1.58
C ALA A 101 -10.60 -1.81 -0.63
N SER A 102 -10.34 -1.93 0.68
CA SER A 102 -10.92 -1.08 1.71
C SER A 102 -10.72 0.41 1.40
N PRO A 103 -11.49 1.32 2.00
CA PRO A 103 -11.13 2.73 2.02
C PRO A 103 -9.70 2.93 2.52
N GLY A 104 -8.96 3.87 1.90
CA GLY A 104 -7.63 4.23 2.35
C GLY A 104 -7.65 4.85 3.75
N THR A 105 -6.64 4.51 4.57
CA THR A 105 -6.41 5.16 5.87
C THR A 105 -4.98 5.68 5.95
N THR A 106 -4.77 6.78 6.66
CA THR A 106 -3.46 7.39 6.86
C THR A 106 -3.15 7.57 8.35
N LEU A 107 -1.87 7.40 8.72
CA LEU A 107 -1.37 7.73 10.04
C LEU A 107 -0.24 8.76 9.94
N ILE A 108 -0.51 10.00 10.36
CA ILE A 108 0.47 11.08 10.40
C ILE A 108 1.46 10.80 11.53
N GLY A 109 2.73 10.58 11.16
CA GLY A 109 3.78 10.22 12.12
C GLY A 109 5.21 10.59 11.67
N GLY A 110 5.38 11.15 10.46
CA GLY A 110 6.70 11.52 9.93
C GLY A 110 7.58 10.32 9.58
N ASN A 111 8.87 10.58 9.36
CA ASN A 111 9.85 9.52 9.14
C ASN A 111 9.93 8.53 10.32
N GLY A 112 10.42 7.32 10.06
CA GLY A 112 10.73 6.29 11.05
C GLY A 112 9.83 5.08 10.97
N VAL A 113 9.75 4.34 12.06
CA VAL A 113 9.11 3.02 12.13
C VAL A 113 7.61 3.15 12.38
N TYR A 114 6.84 2.43 11.58
CA TYR A 114 5.42 2.12 11.77
C TYR A 114 5.27 0.60 11.93
N TYR A 115 4.30 0.16 12.71
CA TYR A 115 3.85 -1.22 12.74
C TYR A 115 2.54 -1.36 12.00
N LEU A 116 2.48 -2.37 11.12
CA LEU A 116 1.32 -2.73 10.33
C LEU A 116 0.89 -4.13 10.74
N SER A 117 -0.32 -4.28 11.25
CA SER A 117 -0.89 -5.59 11.54
C SER A 117 -2.12 -5.86 10.67
N VAL A 118 -2.31 -7.13 10.33
CA VAL A 118 -3.52 -7.62 9.66
C VAL A 118 -4.20 -8.60 10.59
N SER A 119 -5.50 -8.44 10.77
CA SER A 119 -6.33 -9.30 11.60
C SER A 119 -7.66 -9.59 10.91
N LYS A 120 -8.44 -10.53 11.49
CA LYS A 120 -9.76 -10.90 10.96
C LYS A 120 -10.76 -11.12 12.09
N THR A 121 -12.04 -11.11 11.76
CA THR A 121 -13.13 -11.12 12.74
C THR A 121 -13.54 -12.51 13.24
N ALA A 122 -13.17 -13.59 12.54
CA ALA A 122 -13.51 -14.97 12.90
C ALA A 122 -12.45 -15.95 12.35
N SER A 123 -12.53 -17.24 12.71
CA SER A 123 -11.70 -18.28 12.10
C SER A 123 -12.06 -18.50 10.63
N GLY A 124 -11.06 -18.86 9.83
CA GLY A 124 -11.18 -19.08 8.40
C GLY A 124 -9.99 -18.45 7.64
N ALA A 125 -9.41 -19.19 6.70
CA ALA A 125 -8.30 -18.72 5.89
C ALA A 125 -8.73 -17.54 5.01
N ARG A 126 -7.91 -16.47 4.96
CA ARG A 126 -8.15 -15.29 4.12
C ARG A 126 -6.90 -14.91 3.35
N ASN A 127 -7.01 -14.85 2.02
CA ASN A 127 -5.96 -14.31 1.16
C ASN A 127 -6.15 -12.80 1.06
N PHE A 128 -5.14 -12.05 1.44
CA PHE A 128 -5.21 -10.60 1.41
C PHE A 128 -4.01 -9.98 0.68
N THR A 129 -4.20 -8.75 0.23
CA THR A 129 -3.15 -7.85 -0.23
C THR A 129 -3.25 -6.54 0.53
N VAL A 130 -2.14 -6.08 1.11
CA VAL A 130 -2.02 -4.74 1.69
C VAL A 130 -1.24 -3.87 0.72
N THR A 131 -1.81 -2.71 0.37
CA THR A 131 -1.11 -1.62 -0.31
C THR A 131 -0.67 -0.61 0.75
N TYR A 132 0.59 -0.18 0.71
CA TYR A 132 1.16 0.73 1.70
C TYR A 132 2.15 1.70 1.04
N HIS A 133 2.12 2.97 1.48
CA HIS A 133 2.98 4.03 0.94
C HIS A 133 3.37 5.02 2.03
N CYS A 134 4.65 5.25 2.20
CA CYS A 134 5.13 6.43 2.90
C CYS A 134 5.00 7.62 1.96
N GLN A 135 4.38 8.70 2.42
CA GLN A 135 4.07 9.85 1.59
C GLN A 135 4.39 11.17 2.31
N THR A 136 4.77 12.19 1.52
CA THR A 136 4.87 13.57 2.00
C THR A 136 3.48 14.14 2.29
N ALA A 137 3.41 15.35 2.86
CA ALA A 137 2.14 16.08 3.05
C ALA A 137 1.42 16.45 1.74
N ALA A 138 2.08 16.30 0.59
CA ALA A 138 1.51 16.49 -0.75
C ALA A 138 1.23 15.16 -1.47
N ASP A 139 1.16 14.04 -0.73
CA ASP A 139 0.91 12.69 -1.23
C ASP A 139 1.96 12.18 -2.26
N VAL A 140 3.17 12.77 -2.25
CA VAL A 140 4.30 12.26 -3.02
C VAL A 140 4.91 11.08 -2.28
N HIS A 141 5.19 9.97 -2.98
CA HIS A 141 5.85 8.79 -2.40
C HIS A 141 7.25 9.14 -1.90
N THR A 142 7.63 8.58 -0.76
CA THR A 142 8.97 8.66 -0.18
C THR A 142 9.49 7.26 0.11
N GLY A 143 10.72 7.15 0.58
CA GLY A 143 11.36 5.88 0.86
C GLY A 143 10.52 5.01 1.81
N THR A 144 10.25 3.78 1.36
CA THR A 144 9.38 2.82 2.03
C THR A 144 9.98 1.43 2.02
N ASP A 145 10.35 0.90 3.19
CA ASP A 145 10.81 -0.48 3.38
C ASP A 145 9.84 -1.26 4.27
N ILE A 146 9.73 -2.58 4.04
CA ILE A 146 8.90 -3.46 4.88
C ILE A 146 9.70 -4.68 5.34
N THR A 147 9.50 -5.06 6.61
CA THR A 147 9.98 -6.31 7.20
C THR A 147 8.83 -7.04 7.86
N VAL A 148 8.55 -8.28 7.43
CA VAL A 148 7.52 -9.12 8.02
C VAL A 148 8.09 -9.84 9.24
N PHE A 149 7.40 -9.73 10.39
CA PHE A 149 7.80 -10.36 11.65
C PHE A 149 7.00 -11.61 11.97
N GLN A 150 5.72 -11.64 11.57
CA GLN A 150 4.81 -12.72 11.91
C GLN A 150 3.82 -12.95 10.77
N VAL A 151 3.63 -14.22 10.40
CA VAL A 151 2.55 -14.71 9.54
C VAL A 151 1.91 -15.90 10.26
N GLN A 152 0.57 -15.90 10.39
CA GLN A 152 -0.19 -16.94 11.11
C GLN A 152 -1.28 -17.56 10.25
#